data_905c76828aa7d1e30dec858b0dfd6bf9
#
_entry.id   905c76828aa7d1e30dec858b0dfd6bf9
#
_cell.length_a   1.000
_cell.length_b   1.000
_cell.length_c   1.000
_cell.angle_alpha   90.00
_cell.angle_beta   90.00
_cell.angle_gamma   90.00
#
_symmetry.space_group_name_H-M   'P 1'
#
loop_
_entity.id
_entity.type
_entity.pdbx_description
1 polymer ?
#
loop_
_entity_poly.entity_id
_entity_poly.type
_entity_poly.pdbx_seq_one_letter_code
_entity_poly.pdbx_strand_id
1 'polypeptide(L)'
;MNKPILYSALWSANPFYELFDRVVAVYDPSDLSELNSCLVIWGGEDICPKIYGQEPGNYCSAVTISERDEAEISLMLGAWERHIPVIGVCRGAQLAVALAGGKLIQHVTGHGGSHAILDIEGNKVITNSLHHQMMYPWNLSKDKYRLLAWASPARSKDYLWEDDDRPVNFPLEATLDEPFKGKEYILEPEIVLLSETKTLCIQGHPEFCSRDDRFLTYCSSLIKQHCLN
;
A
#
# COMPACT_ATOMS: atom_id res chain seq x y z
N MET A 1 29.17 1.78 0.60
CA MET A 1 28.18 2.87 0.45
C MET A 1 27.39 2.95 1.72
N ASN A 2 27.09 4.14 2.22
CA ASN A 2 26.23 4.32 3.39
C ASN A 2 24.81 3.88 3.01
N LYS A 3 24.11 3.20 3.91
CA LYS A 3 22.71 2.86 3.71
C LYS A 3 21.86 4.14 3.66
N PRO A 4 20.71 4.12 2.98
CA PRO A 4 19.80 5.26 2.92
C PRO A 4 19.18 5.58 4.28
N ILE A 5 18.57 6.76 4.36
CA ILE A 5 17.79 7.22 5.52
C ILE A 5 16.33 6.81 5.30
N LEU A 6 15.67 6.33 6.36
CA LEU A 6 14.22 6.18 6.37
C LEU A 6 13.58 7.39 7.02
N TYR A 7 12.90 8.23 6.25
CA TYR A 7 11.98 9.22 6.77
C TYR A 7 10.67 8.53 7.18
N SER A 8 10.24 8.76 8.39
CA SER A 8 9.05 8.13 8.93
C SER A 8 7.99 9.19 9.26
N ALA A 9 6.86 9.15 8.60
CA ALA A 9 5.79 10.10 8.83
C ALA A 9 5.22 9.95 10.24
N LEU A 10 5.20 11.04 10.98
CA LEU A 10 4.58 11.24 12.30
C LEU A 10 5.18 10.45 13.48
N TRP A 11 5.82 9.32 13.29
CA TRP A 11 6.44 8.53 14.36
C TRP A 11 7.62 7.68 13.84
N SER A 12 8.51 7.28 14.74
CA SER A 12 9.72 6.55 14.37
C SER A 12 9.56 5.05 14.61
N ALA A 13 9.23 4.30 13.57
CA ALA A 13 9.34 2.86 13.56
C ALA A 13 10.26 2.43 12.43
N ASN A 14 11.05 1.39 12.64
CA ASN A 14 11.90 0.82 11.60
C ASN A 14 11.90 -0.70 11.66
N PRO A 15 10.95 -1.37 11.03
CA PRO A 15 11.04 -2.81 10.84
C PRO A 15 12.15 -3.17 9.83
N PHE A 16 12.55 -2.24 8.96
CA PHE A 16 13.51 -2.43 7.87
C PHE A 16 14.96 -2.05 8.24
N TYR A 17 15.36 -2.29 9.49
CA TYR A 17 16.68 -1.87 10.05
C TYR A 17 17.89 -2.41 9.27
N GLU A 18 17.71 -3.48 8.48
CA GLU A 18 18.79 -3.99 7.62
C GLU A 18 19.01 -3.14 6.37
N LEU A 19 18.00 -2.37 5.94
CA LEU A 19 18.04 -1.56 4.72
C LEU A 19 18.45 -0.11 4.99
N PHE A 20 18.19 0.42 6.18
CA PHE A 20 18.36 1.83 6.49
C PHE A 20 19.32 2.04 7.68
N ASP A 21 20.19 3.05 7.58
CA ASP A 21 21.12 3.39 8.65
C ASP A 21 20.43 4.03 9.86
N ARG A 22 19.45 4.88 9.60
CA ARG A 22 18.70 5.59 10.64
C ARG A 22 17.28 5.89 10.20
N VAL A 23 16.44 6.12 11.19
CA VAL A 23 15.07 6.63 11.02
C VAL A 23 15.00 8.06 11.49
N VAL A 24 14.33 8.91 10.73
CA VAL A 24 14.06 10.31 11.07
C VAL A 24 12.55 10.54 10.99
N ALA A 25 11.94 10.94 12.11
CA ALA A 25 10.55 11.35 12.10
C ALA A 25 10.40 12.67 11.34
N VAL A 26 9.41 12.76 10.48
CA VAL A 26 9.11 13.93 9.64
C VAL A 26 7.66 14.33 9.74
N TYR A 27 7.41 15.62 9.70
CA TYR A 27 6.09 16.21 9.85
C TYR A 27 5.76 17.19 8.71
N ASP A 28 6.75 17.66 8.00
CA ASP A 28 6.63 18.62 6.92
C ASP A 28 7.51 18.22 5.72
N PRO A 29 7.10 18.49 4.46
CA PRO A 29 7.93 18.19 3.28
C PRO A 29 9.31 18.83 3.28
N SER A 30 9.52 19.95 3.98
CA SER A 30 10.85 20.58 4.12
C SER A 30 11.86 19.74 4.91
N ASP A 31 11.37 18.77 5.70
CA ASP A 31 12.22 17.81 6.42
C ASP A 31 12.90 16.80 5.48
N LEU A 32 12.35 16.64 4.25
CA LEU A 32 12.82 15.67 3.25
C LEU A 32 14.04 16.22 2.49
N SER A 33 15.18 16.29 3.13
CA SER A 33 16.38 16.98 2.61
C SER A 33 17.40 16.06 1.94
N GLU A 34 17.41 14.77 2.24
CA GLU A 34 18.41 13.81 1.77
C GLU A 34 17.92 13.01 0.58
N LEU A 35 18.62 13.07 -0.53
CA LEU A 35 18.27 12.31 -1.74
C LEU A 35 18.46 10.78 -1.59
N ASN A 36 19.44 10.35 -0.79
CA ASN A 36 19.63 8.93 -0.47
C ASN A 36 18.72 8.53 0.68
N SER A 37 17.42 8.51 0.44
CA SER A 37 16.39 8.28 1.45
C SER A 37 15.15 7.60 0.87
N CYS A 38 14.26 7.19 1.76
CA CYS A 38 12.93 6.67 1.44
C CYS A 38 11.96 7.21 2.50
N LEU A 39 10.74 7.56 2.10
CA LEU A 39 9.68 7.95 3.03
C LEU A 39 8.80 6.74 3.34
N VAL A 40 8.45 6.51 4.60
CA VAL A 40 7.40 5.56 4.96
C VAL A 40 6.21 6.28 5.55
N ILE A 41 5.00 5.92 5.09
CA ILE A 41 3.70 6.32 5.64
C ILE A 41 2.98 5.08 6.14
N TRP A 42 2.59 5.13 7.39
CA TRP A 42 2.13 3.96 8.14
C TRP A 42 0.62 3.72 8.08
N GLY A 43 0.21 2.58 8.64
CA GLY A 43 -1.17 2.20 8.84
C GLY A 43 -1.92 3.07 9.85
N GLY A 44 -3.22 2.88 9.96
CA GLY A 44 -4.10 3.60 10.88
C GLY A 44 -5.55 3.57 10.45
N GLU A 45 -6.32 4.55 10.90
CA GLU A 45 -7.72 4.76 10.56
C GLU A 45 -7.93 5.03 9.07
N ASP A 46 -9.19 4.91 8.62
CA ASP A 46 -9.55 5.15 7.22
C ASP A 46 -9.16 6.56 6.76
N ILE A 47 -8.79 6.67 5.49
CA ILE A 47 -8.65 7.97 4.82
C ILE A 47 -10.01 8.48 4.38
N CYS A 48 -10.18 9.81 4.34
CA CYS A 48 -11.44 10.40 3.89
C CYS A 48 -11.71 10.06 2.42
N PRO A 49 -12.89 9.49 2.07
CA PRO A 49 -13.24 9.11 0.70
C PRO A 49 -13.19 10.26 -0.32
N LYS A 50 -13.37 11.50 0.12
CA LYS A 50 -13.24 12.67 -0.74
C LYS A 50 -11.85 12.81 -1.38
N ILE A 51 -10.81 12.25 -0.76
CA ILE A 51 -9.44 12.23 -1.29
C ILE A 51 -9.36 11.44 -2.61
N TYR A 52 -10.17 10.40 -2.74
CA TYR A 52 -10.24 9.56 -3.94
C TYR A 52 -11.56 9.68 -4.72
N GLY A 53 -12.28 10.81 -4.48
CA GLY A 53 -13.46 11.20 -5.25
C GLY A 53 -14.67 10.29 -5.03
N GLN A 54 -14.88 9.83 -3.79
CA GLN A 54 -16.03 9.05 -3.37
C GLN A 54 -16.73 9.69 -2.16
N GLU A 55 -17.99 9.32 -1.92
CA GLU A 55 -18.69 9.66 -0.69
C GLU A 55 -18.48 8.56 0.36
N PRO A 56 -18.50 8.90 1.67
CA PRO A 56 -18.38 7.91 2.73
C PRO A 56 -19.54 6.91 2.72
N GLY A 57 -19.25 5.62 2.60
CA GLY A 57 -20.20 4.53 2.83
C GLY A 57 -20.39 4.25 4.34
N ASN A 58 -21.34 3.36 4.67
CA ASN A 58 -21.70 3.05 6.06
C ASN A 58 -20.56 2.46 6.90
N TYR A 59 -19.57 1.84 6.27
CA TYR A 59 -18.43 1.22 6.94
C TYR A 59 -17.19 2.11 7.00
N CYS A 60 -17.19 3.26 6.32
CA CYS A 60 -16.08 4.20 6.37
C CYS A 60 -16.15 5.05 7.64
N SER A 61 -15.09 5.02 8.45
CA SER A 61 -15.02 5.81 9.68
C SER A 61 -14.65 7.27 9.44
N ALA A 62 -14.06 7.60 8.30
CA ALA A 62 -13.59 8.94 7.95
C ALA A 62 -14.60 9.68 7.06
N VAL A 63 -15.32 10.64 7.61
CA VAL A 63 -16.32 11.45 6.86
C VAL A 63 -15.80 12.83 6.44
N THR A 64 -14.68 13.26 7.02
CA THR A 64 -14.00 14.53 6.72
C THR A 64 -12.50 14.31 6.60
N ILE A 65 -11.84 15.16 5.82
CA ILE A 65 -10.36 15.16 5.75
C ILE A 65 -9.84 15.56 7.13
N SER A 66 -8.99 14.71 7.70
CA SER A 66 -8.36 14.90 9.00
C SER A 66 -7.05 15.69 8.89
N GLU A 67 -6.56 16.25 9.99
CA GLU A 67 -5.22 16.86 10.04
C GLU A 67 -4.12 15.85 9.65
N ARG A 68 -4.32 14.57 9.98
CA ARG A 68 -3.41 13.51 9.57
C ARG A 68 -3.45 13.27 8.07
N ASP A 69 -4.63 13.28 7.45
CA ASP A 69 -4.75 13.19 5.99
C ASP A 69 -3.97 14.32 5.32
N GLU A 70 -4.18 15.57 5.77
CA GLU A 70 -3.51 16.74 5.21
C GLU A 70 -1.98 16.66 5.35
N ALA A 71 -1.48 16.28 6.52
CA ALA A 71 -0.06 16.12 6.78
C ALA A 71 0.58 15.02 5.92
N GLU A 72 -0.04 13.84 5.87
CA GLU A 72 0.50 12.72 5.11
C GLU A 72 0.37 12.91 3.59
N ILE A 73 -0.68 13.59 3.10
CA ILE A 73 -0.80 14.04 1.71
C ILE A 73 0.37 14.97 1.37
N SER A 74 0.62 15.97 2.21
CA SER A 74 1.70 16.94 1.99
C SER A 74 3.07 16.25 1.94
N LEU A 75 3.36 15.36 2.88
CA LEU A 75 4.60 14.58 2.92
C LEU A 75 4.76 13.70 1.67
N MET A 76 3.71 12.99 1.25
CA MET A 76 3.75 12.09 0.09
C MET A 76 3.98 12.87 -1.20
N LEU A 77 3.24 13.95 -1.43
CA LEU A 77 3.41 14.81 -2.60
C LEU A 77 4.81 15.46 -2.61
N GLY A 78 5.29 15.93 -1.46
CA GLY A 78 6.64 16.48 -1.32
C GLY A 78 7.74 15.45 -1.57
N ALA A 79 7.54 14.18 -1.23
CA ALA A 79 8.46 13.09 -1.58
C ALA A 79 8.45 12.80 -3.08
N TRP A 80 7.27 12.74 -3.70
CA TRP A 80 7.12 12.53 -5.14
C TRP A 80 7.79 13.65 -5.98
N GLU A 81 7.57 14.90 -5.60
CA GLU A 81 8.22 16.06 -6.25
C GLU A 81 9.75 15.99 -6.17
N ARG A 82 10.30 15.43 -5.10
CA ARG A 82 11.74 15.27 -4.89
C ARG A 82 12.29 13.94 -5.41
N HIS A 83 11.46 13.13 -6.05
CA HIS A 83 11.80 11.77 -6.49
C HIS A 83 12.33 10.87 -5.35
N ILE A 84 11.89 11.09 -4.12
CA ILE A 84 12.15 10.24 -2.96
C ILE A 84 11.16 9.06 -3.02
N PRO A 85 11.63 7.81 -3.07
CA PRO A 85 10.75 6.65 -3.06
C PRO A 85 9.90 6.59 -1.79
N VAL A 86 8.68 6.05 -1.92
CA VAL A 86 7.74 5.95 -0.80
C VAL A 86 7.39 4.50 -0.51
N ILE A 87 7.27 4.16 0.76
CA ILE A 87 6.69 2.92 1.27
C ILE A 87 5.37 3.29 1.95
N GLY A 88 4.25 2.87 1.36
CA GLY A 88 2.94 2.98 1.99
C GLY A 88 2.59 1.66 2.68
N VAL A 89 2.21 1.71 3.96
CA VAL A 89 1.79 0.55 4.75
C VAL A 89 0.32 0.70 5.12
N CYS A 90 -0.52 -0.28 4.79
CA CYS A 90 -1.96 -0.33 5.04
C CYS A 90 -2.65 0.98 4.62
N ARG A 91 -3.04 1.85 5.55
CA ARG A 91 -3.59 3.17 5.27
C ARG A 91 -2.68 4.01 4.36
N GLY A 92 -1.36 3.99 4.59
CA GLY A 92 -0.38 4.70 3.74
C GLY A 92 -0.34 4.18 2.29
N ALA A 93 -0.55 2.88 2.10
CA ALA A 93 -0.68 2.26 0.78
C ALA A 93 -1.97 2.71 0.07
N GLN A 94 -3.08 2.74 0.81
CA GLN A 94 -4.37 3.22 0.33
C GLN A 94 -4.31 4.69 -0.06
N LEU A 95 -3.68 5.53 0.77
CA LEU A 95 -3.47 6.96 0.49
C LEU A 95 -2.64 7.15 -0.79
N ALA A 96 -1.57 6.39 -0.98
CA ALA A 96 -0.74 6.48 -2.18
C ALA A 96 -1.53 6.13 -3.44
N VAL A 97 -2.31 5.04 -3.43
CA VAL A 97 -3.17 4.66 -4.57
C VAL A 97 -4.22 5.74 -4.84
N ALA A 98 -4.85 6.30 -3.81
CA ALA A 98 -5.82 7.38 -3.92
C ALA A 98 -5.21 8.64 -4.57
N LEU A 99 -4.06 9.09 -4.11
CA LEU A 99 -3.37 10.28 -4.63
C LEU A 99 -2.84 10.10 -6.06
N ALA A 100 -2.50 8.86 -6.45
CA ALA A 100 -2.14 8.54 -7.82
C ALA A 100 -3.35 8.56 -8.79
N GLY A 101 -4.57 8.73 -8.29
CA GLY A 101 -5.83 8.73 -9.05
C GLY A 101 -6.56 7.39 -9.07
N GLY A 102 -6.09 6.42 -8.29
CA GLY A 102 -6.82 5.18 -8.03
C GLY A 102 -7.99 5.41 -7.07
N LYS A 103 -8.67 4.33 -6.70
CA LYS A 103 -9.79 4.35 -5.75
C LYS A 103 -9.59 3.34 -4.64
N LEU A 104 -10.51 3.33 -3.67
CA LEU A 104 -10.58 2.30 -2.66
C LEU A 104 -11.94 1.59 -2.70
N ILE A 105 -11.92 0.30 -2.42
CA ILE A 105 -13.10 -0.41 -1.98
C ILE A 105 -13.26 -0.11 -0.49
N GLN A 106 -14.37 0.51 -0.12
CA GLN A 106 -14.55 1.05 1.24
C GLN A 106 -14.86 -0.03 2.27
N HIS A 107 -15.30 -1.20 1.83
CA HIS A 107 -15.45 -2.34 2.72
C HIS A 107 -15.22 -3.68 2.01
N VAL A 108 -14.40 -4.50 2.65
CA VAL A 108 -14.15 -5.90 2.30
C VAL A 108 -14.22 -6.74 3.57
N THR A 109 -14.63 -8.01 3.43
CA THR A 109 -14.65 -8.98 4.53
C THR A 109 -13.45 -9.92 4.46
N GLY A 110 -13.16 -10.64 5.55
CA GLY A 110 -12.17 -11.72 5.56
C GLY A 110 -10.70 -11.32 5.63
N HIS A 111 -10.37 -10.01 5.67
CA HIS A 111 -9.01 -9.48 5.78
C HIS A 111 -8.58 -9.12 7.22
N GLY A 112 -9.33 -9.54 8.23
CA GLY A 112 -8.92 -9.48 9.63
C GLY A 112 -8.17 -10.75 10.02
N GLY A 113 -6.84 -10.68 10.14
CA GLY A 113 -6.00 -11.81 10.50
C GLY A 113 -5.01 -12.23 9.40
N SER A 114 -4.18 -13.24 9.67
CA SER A 114 -3.16 -13.67 8.72
C SER A 114 -3.75 -14.49 7.58
N HIS A 115 -3.24 -14.27 6.37
CA HIS A 115 -3.61 -15.05 5.20
C HIS A 115 -2.47 -15.16 4.18
N ALA A 116 -2.65 -16.04 3.20
CA ALA A 116 -1.67 -16.22 2.16
C ALA A 116 -1.85 -15.18 1.04
N ILE A 117 -0.74 -14.64 0.58
CA ILE A 117 -0.64 -13.87 -0.65
C ILE A 117 0.18 -14.65 -1.67
N LEU A 118 -0.12 -14.43 -2.93
CA LEU A 118 0.57 -15.00 -4.07
C LEU A 118 1.18 -13.85 -4.87
N ASP A 119 2.48 -13.93 -5.18
CA ASP A 119 3.14 -12.91 -5.97
C ASP A 119 3.18 -13.25 -7.47
N ILE A 120 3.63 -12.29 -8.27
CA ILE A 120 3.74 -12.43 -9.74
C ILE A 120 4.74 -13.50 -10.18
N GLU A 121 5.60 -14.00 -9.30
CA GLU A 121 6.57 -15.07 -9.56
C GLU A 121 6.02 -16.44 -9.16
N GLY A 122 4.85 -16.48 -8.52
CA GLY A 122 4.23 -17.72 -8.01
C GLY A 122 4.64 -18.09 -6.59
N ASN A 123 5.37 -17.24 -5.88
CA ASN A 123 5.72 -17.48 -4.49
C ASN A 123 4.54 -17.21 -3.57
N LYS A 124 4.40 -18.05 -2.53
CA LYS A 124 3.36 -17.92 -1.53
C LYS A 124 3.96 -17.47 -0.20
N VAL A 125 3.46 -16.34 0.32
CA VAL A 125 3.88 -15.75 1.59
C VAL A 125 2.66 -15.57 2.48
N ILE A 126 2.81 -15.71 3.80
CA ILE A 126 1.75 -15.39 4.75
C ILE A 126 1.93 -13.96 5.21
N THR A 127 0.94 -13.11 4.95
CA THR A 127 0.87 -11.75 5.48
C THR A 127 0.03 -11.71 6.75
N ASN A 128 0.26 -10.72 7.61
CA ASN A 128 -0.71 -10.27 8.60
C ASN A 128 -1.65 -9.25 7.96
N SER A 129 -2.86 -9.14 8.47
CA SER A 129 -3.85 -8.25 7.86
C SER A 129 -4.84 -7.75 8.90
N LEU A 130 -5.09 -6.45 8.90
CA LEU A 130 -5.99 -5.76 9.82
C LEU A 130 -6.89 -4.74 9.10
N HIS A 131 -7.04 -4.86 7.78
CA HIS A 131 -7.79 -3.89 6.99
C HIS A 131 -9.19 -4.39 6.64
N HIS A 132 -10.12 -3.45 6.49
CA HIS A 132 -11.44 -3.66 5.92
C HIS A 132 -11.68 -2.81 4.67
N GLN A 133 -10.72 -1.95 4.30
CA GLN A 133 -10.70 -1.24 3.03
C GLN A 133 -9.59 -1.81 2.15
N MET A 134 -9.74 -1.68 0.84
CA MET A 134 -8.80 -2.28 -0.11
C MET A 134 -8.44 -1.30 -1.22
N MET A 135 -7.16 -1.28 -1.59
CA MET A 135 -6.68 -0.55 -2.76
C MET A 135 -7.40 -1.01 -4.04
N TYR A 136 -7.76 -0.06 -4.89
CA TYR A 136 -8.33 -0.33 -6.22
C TYR A 136 -7.56 0.45 -7.29
N PRO A 137 -6.43 -0.09 -7.79
CA PRO A 137 -5.56 0.61 -8.74
C PRO A 137 -6.07 0.55 -10.19
N TRP A 138 -7.12 -0.19 -10.51
CA TRP A 138 -7.59 -0.43 -11.90
C TRP A 138 -8.20 0.80 -12.59
N ASN A 139 -8.40 1.89 -11.87
CA ASN A 139 -8.72 3.20 -12.45
C ASN A 139 -7.50 3.88 -13.07
N LEU A 140 -6.30 3.43 -12.72
CA LEU A 140 -5.06 3.94 -13.29
C LEU A 140 -4.80 3.29 -14.65
N SER A 141 -4.08 3.98 -15.52
CA SER A 141 -3.54 3.36 -16.72
C SER A 141 -2.52 2.27 -16.38
N LYS A 142 -2.48 1.19 -17.16
CA LYS A 142 -1.69 -0.02 -16.87
C LYS A 142 -0.19 0.21 -16.73
N ASP A 143 0.35 1.27 -17.30
CA ASP A 143 1.74 1.67 -17.19
C ASP A 143 2.08 2.36 -15.86
N LYS A 144 1.08 2.89 -15.15
CA LYS A 144 1.29 3.60 -13.88
C LYS A 144 1.44 2.70 -12.66
N TYR A 145 0.97 1.48 -12.74
CA TYR A 145 1.05 0.55 -11.61
C TYR A 145 1.39 -0.87 -12.04
N ARG A 146 1.92 -1.63 -11.09
CA ARG A 146 2.10 -3.08 -11.20
C ARG A 146 1.52 -3.74 -9.96
N LEU A 147 0.62 -4.70 -10.15
CA LEU A 147 0.20 -5.58 -9.08
C LEU A 147 1.32 -6.60 -8.83
N LEU A 148 1.92 -6.57 -7.65
CA LEU A 148 3.03 -7.46 -7.30
C LEU A 148 2.58 -8.68 -6.51
N ALA A 149 1.54 -8.55 -5.68
CA ALA A 149 0.96 -9.67 -4.93
C ALA A 149 -0.52 -9.43 -4.62
N TRP A 150 -1.27 -10.53 -4.47
CA TRP A 150 -2.70 -10.52 -4.14
C TRP A 150 -3.04 -11.65 -3.17
N ALA A 151 -4.16 -11.53 -2.43
CA ALA A 151 -4.66 -12.59 -1.56
C ALA A 151 -5.01 -13.85 -2.37
N SER A 152 -4.56 -15.01 -1.93
CA SER A 152 -4.80 -16.28 -2.63
C SER A 152 -4.99 -17.44 -1.66
N PRO A 153 -6.20 -18.01 -1.62
CA PRO A 153 -7.41 -17.64 -2.36
C PRO A 153 -7.95 -16.28 -1.93
N ALA A 154 -8.82 -15.68 -2.77
CA ALA A 154 -9.56 -14.47 -2.42
C ALA A 154 -10.30 -14.65 -1.08
N ARG A 155 -10.31 -13.62 -0.27
CA ARG A 155 -10.77 -13.65 1.13
C ARG A 155 -12.16 -13.06 1.30
N SER A 156 -12.45 -11.98 0.57
CA SER A 156 -13.69 -11.25 0.76
C SER A 156 -14.88 -11.95 0.10
N LYS A 157 -16.01 -11.86 0.76
CA LYS A 157 -17.31 -12.24 0.19
C LYS A 157 -18.08 -11.01 -0.27
N ASP A 158 -17.74 -9.85 0.30
CA ASP A 158 -18.43 -8.59 0.07
C ASP A 158 -17.40 -7.53 -0.33
N TYR A 159 -17.71 -6.79 -1.39
CA TYR A 159 -16.90 -5.68 -1.88
C TYR A 159 -17.83 -4.50 -2.06
N LEU A 160 -17.79 -3.58 -1.10
CA LEU A 160 -18.69 -2.43 -1.08
C LEU A 160 -17.91 -1.16 -1.44
N TRP A 161 -18.51 -0.42 -2.34
CA TRP A 161 -18.00 0.86 -2.81
C TRP A 161 -18.47 1.99 -1.85
N GLU A 162 -18.80 3.17 -2.37
CA GLU A 162 -19.37 4.28 -1.60
C GLU A 162 -20.84 4.03 -1.17
N ASP A 163 -21.51 3.11 -1.84
CA ASP A 163 -22.90 2.73 -1.62
C ASP A 163 -22.94 1.23 -1.38
N ASP A 164 -23.41 0.81 -0.21
CA ASP A 164 -23.41 -0.57 0.24
C ASP A 164 -24.16 -1.53 -0.68
N ASP A 165 -25.02 -1.00 -1.57
CA ASP A 165 -25.79 -1.79 -2.52
C ASP A 165 -25.10 -1.99 -3.88
N ARG A 166 -23.90 -1.41 -4.08
CA ARG A 166 -23.17 -1.54 -5.35
C ARG A 166 -21.95 -2.46 -5.23
N PRO A 167 -22.07 -3.72 -5.69
CA PRO A 167 -20.90 -4.60 -5.72
C PRO A 167 -19.85 -4.06 -6.68
N VAL A 168 -18.60 -4.17 -6.30
CA VAL A 168 -17.46 -3.82 -7.14
C VAL A 168 -17.30 -4.92 -8.20
N ASN A 169 -17.28 -4.54 -9.46
CA ASN A 169 -16.85 -5.42 -10.52
C ASN A 169 -15.32 -5.44 -10.55
N PHE A 170 -14.74 -6.51 -10.04
CA PHE A 170 -13.32 -6.74 -10.25
C PHE A 170 -13.06 -7.02 -11.74
N PRO A 171 -11.94 -6.58 -12.28
CA PRO A 171 -11.45 -7.13 -13.52
C PRO A 171 -11.10 -8.60 -13.25
N LEU A 172 -12.06 -9.50 -13.52
CA LEU A 172 -11.87 -10.96 -13.41
C LEU A 172 -10.81 -11.48 -14.39
N GLU A 173 -10.46 -10.68 -15.38
CA GLU A 173 -9.47 -10.95 -16.40
C GLU A 173 -8.27 -10.01 -16.26
N ALA A 174 -7.46 -10.21 -15.24
CA ALA A 174 -6.07 -9.89 -15.46
C ALA A 174 -5.52 -11.02 -16.33
N THR A 175 -5.15 -10.72 -17.57
CA THR A 175 -4.23 -11.57 -18.34
C THR A 175 -2.91 -11.54 -17.58
N LEU A 176 -2.82 -12.41 -16.57
CA LEU A 176 -1.58 -12.64 -15.88
C LEU A 176 -0.70 -13.46 -16.84
N ASP A 177 0.55 -13.03 -16.96
CA ASP A 177 1.57 -13.77 -17.68
C ASP A 177 1.90 -15.10 -16.97
N GLU A 178 2.77 -15.91 -17.54
CA GLU A 178 3.26 -17.09 -16.82
C GLU A 178 3.80 -16.69 -15.44
N PRO A 179 3.57 -17.49 -14.36
CA PRO A 179 3.04 -18.87 -14.36
C PRO A 179 1.52 -18.98 -14.26
N PHE A 180 0.75 -17.91 -14.38
CA PHE A 180 -0.69 -17.86 -14.08
C PHE A 180 -1.60 -17.96 -15.30
N LYS A 181 -1.03 -18.02 -16.49
CA LYS A 181 -1.75 -18.06 -17.76
C LYS A 181 -2.83 -19.15 -17.80
N GLY A 182 -4.02 -18.77 -18.17
CA GLY A 182 -5.17 -19.68 -18.30
C GLY A 182 -5.85 -20.06 -16.98
N LYS A 183 -5.56 -19.36 -15.87
CA LYS A 183 -6.26 -19.48 -14.59
C LYS A 183 -7.00 -18.18 -14.30
N GLU A 184 -8.22 -18.30 -13.79
CA GLU A 184 -9.00 -17.16 -13.31
C GLU A 184 -8.67 -16.91 -11.83
N TYR A 185 -8.33 -15.66 -11.50
CA TYR A 185 -8.09 -15.20 -10.14
C TYR A 185 -8.97 -14.00 -9.83
N ILE A 186 -9.57 -13.98 -8.66
CA ILE A 186 -10.05 -12.75 -8.06
C ILE A 186 -8.82 -12.09 -7.44
N LEU A 187 -8.44 -10.93 -7.98
CA LEU A 187 -7.22 -10.24 -7.56
C LEU A 187 -7.56 -9.23 -6.46
N GLU A 188 -7.41 -9.63 -5.21
CA GLU A 188 -7.47 -8.74 -4.05
C GLU A 188 -6.08 -8.18 -3.79
N PRO A 189 -5.79 -6.89 -4.12
CA PRO A 189 -4.43 -6.37 -4.08
C PRO A 189 -3.88 -6.33 -2.66
N GLU A 190 -2.70 -6.89 -2.49
CA GLU A 190 -1.96 -6.85 -1.24
C GLU A 190 -0.66 -6.07 -1.36
N ILE A 191 -0.02 -6.12 -2.55
CA ILE A 191 1.16 -5.31 -2.83
C ILE A 191 1.06 -4.74 -4.24
N VAL A 192 1.15 -3.42 -4.33
CA VAL A 192 1.10 -2.64 -5.58
C VAL A 192 2.33 -1.74 -5.66
N LEU A 193 2.95 -1.67 -6.82
CA LEU A 193 3.99 -0.68 -7.13
C LEU A 193 3.38 0.41 -8.02
N LEU A 194 3.44 1.65 -7.59
CA LEU A 194 3.20 2.82 -8.43
C LEU A 194 4.50 3.19 -9.13
N SER A 195 4.57 2.92 -10.43
CA SER A 195 5.84 2.91 -11.19
C SER A 195 6.46 4.30 -11.32
N GLU A 196 5.64 5.32 -11.59
CA GLU A 196 6.07 6.69 -11.83
C GLU A 196 6.72 7.33 -10.60
N THR A 197 6.15 7.07 -9.43
CA THR A 197 6.57 7.68 -8.16
C THR A 197 7.47 6.76 -7.32
N LYS A 198 7.82 5.58 -7.82
CA LYS A 198 8.54 4.54 -7.07
C LYS A 198 7.91 4.29 -5.68
N THR A 199 6.58 4.21 -5.62
CA THR A 199 5.87 3.99 -4.36
C THR A 199 5.47 2.53 -4.23
N LEU A 200 6.00 1.86 -3.22
CA LEU A 200 5.62 0.49 -2.87
C LEU A 200 4.49 0.50 -1.85
N CYS A 201 3.31 0.08 -2.27
CA CYS A 201 2.09 0.01 -1.47
C CYS A 201 1.95 -1.41 -0.90
N ILE A 202 1.98 -1.56 0.42
CA ILE A 202 1.89 -2.83 1.16
C ILE A 202 0.64 -2.77 2.03
N GLN A 203 -0.34 -3.65 1.79
CA GLN A 203 -1.60 -3.65 2.55
C GLN A 203 -1.45 -4.29 3.94
N GLY A 204 -0.56 -5.27 4.09
CA GLY A 204 -0.21 -5.88 5.38
C GLY A 204 0.69 -4.98 6.24
N HIS A 205 1.02 -5.46 7.44
CA HIS A 205 1.73 -4.70 8.48
C HIS A 205 3.11 -5.32 8.82
N PRO A 206 4.17 -5.06 8.03
CA PRO A 206 5.50 -5.57 8.32
C PRO A 206 6.06 -5.06 9.66
N GLU A 207 5.56 -3.91 10.17
CA GLU A 207 5.96 -3.34 11.46
C GLU A 207 5.52 -4.17 12.67
N PHE A 208 4.56 -5.07 12.50
CA PHE A 208 4.11 -6.00 13.56
C PHE A 208 4.76 -7.38 13.47
N CYS A 209 5.63 -7.59 12.49
CA CYS A 209 6.34 -8.84 12.30
C CYS A 209 7.55 -8.97 13.23
N SER A 210 7.87 -10.20 13.62
CA SER A 210 9.17 -10.49 14.24
C SER A 210 10.30 -10.37 13.20
N ARG A 211 11.54 -10.25 13.69
CA ARG A 211 12.72 -10.08 12.80
C ARG A 211 12.92 -11.22 11.81
N ASP A 212 12.56 -12.43 12.19
CA ASP A 212 12.70 -13.64 11.37
C ASP A 212 11.45 -13.96 10.53
N ASP A 213 10.49 -13.03 10.49
CA ASP A 213 9.24 -13.23 9.77
C ASP A 213 9.47 -13.20 8.25
N ARG A 214 8.89 -14.18 7.55
CA ARG A 214 9.02 -14.31 6.10
C ARG A 214 8.36 -13.15 5.35
N PHE A 215 7.27 -12.61 5.87
CA PHE A 215 6.59 -11.45 5.26
C PHE A 215 7.46 -10.20 5.35
N LEU A 216 8.08 -9.96 6.53
CA LEU A 216 9.02 -8.84 6.68
C LEU A 216 10.23 -8.97 5.74
N THR A 217 10.79 -10.18 5.63
CA THR A 217 11.89 -10.47 4.69
C THR A 217 11.48 -10.22 3.24
N TYR A 218 10.28 -10.65 2.88
CA TYR A 218 9.71 -10.44 1.54
C TYR A 218 9.49 -8.95 1.25
N CYS A 219 8.86 -8.21 2.14
CA CYS A 219 8.70 -6.75 2.01
C CYS A 219 10.06 -6.05 1.88
N SER A 220 11.05 -6.44 2.69
CA SER A 220 12.40 -5.88 2.63
C SER A 220 13.06 -6.13 1.27
N SER A 221 12.86 -7.30 0.66
CA SER A 221 13.37 -7.59 -0.68
C SER A 221 12.74 -6.70 -1.75
N LEU A 222 11.44 -6.48 -1.68
CA LEU A 222 10.72 -5.59 -2.60
C LEU A 222 11.14 -4.12 -2.43
N ILE A 223 11.30 -3.65 -1.20
CA ILE A 223 11.82 -2.30 -0.92
C ILE A 223 13.19 -2.11 -1.55
N LYS A 224 14.11 -3.07 -1.34
CA LYS A 224 15.44 -3.03 -1.94
C LYS A 224 15.37 -2.98 -3.46
N GLN A 225 14.51 -3.80 -4.07
CA GLN A 225 14.38 -3.90 -5.52
C GLN A 225 13.77 -2.66 -6.15
N HIS A 226 12.74 -2.07 -5.54
CA HIS A 226 11.90 -1.05 -6.18
C HIS A 226 12.12 0.37 -5.64
N CYS A 227 12.62 0.50 -4.41
CA CYS A 227 12.81 1.81 -3.79
C CYS A 227 14.29 2.20 -3.66
N LEU A 228 15.21 1.25 -3.56
CA LEU A 228 16.62 1.54 -3.25
C LEU A 228 17.60 1.24 -4.40
N ASN A 229 17.12 0.77 -5.54
CA ASN A 229 17.94 0.51 -6.75
C ASN A 229 17.67 1.55 -7.84
#